data_f3112223920c41027d1c3f3b8c60dea9
#
_entry.id   f3112223920c41027d1c3f3b8c60dea9
#
_cell.length_a   1.000
_cell.length_b   1.000
_cell.length_c   1.000
_cell.angle_alpha   90.00
_cell.angle_beta   90.00
_cell.angle_gamma   90.00
#
_symmetry.space_group_name_H-M   'P 1'
#
loop_
_entity.id
_entity.type
_entity.pdbx_description
1 polymer ?
#
loop_
_entity_poly.entity_id
_entity_poly.type
_entity_poly.pdbx_seq_one_letter_code
_entity_poly.pdbx_strand_id
1 'polypeptide(L)'
;MNDQNLIELFLEMILTERAASLNTLESYRKDLDLFLQHSKSNLLSSSPDDIRNYLKYLEINGFAASTAARKLSCLRQFYKFLYAEGIRKDNPSLDFDSPKTGRSLPKLLSEKEVSLLLEQATKNAEISAHINDLRLCALLELLYATGLRVSELVSLPITALRSGEPYIYVVGKGHKERLVPLSQRSIEVADNYIVAMNSAKDSKGKNKYQAKQKWLFPSRGKLGHLTRHRFSQLLKELGMSVGLAPSRLSPHVVRHAFATHLLSNGADLRAVQKMLGHADISTTQIYTHILEERLKSLVQSKHPLAN
;
A
#
# COMPACT_ATOMS: atom_id res chain seq x y z
N MET A 1 22.36 -14.57 -27.48
CA MET A 1 21.84 -14.38 -26.11
C MET A 1 20.36 -14.73 -26.16
N ASN A 2 19.83 -15.53 -25.24
CA ASN A 2 18.41 -15.87 -25.28
C ASN A 2 17.59 -14.78 -24.54
N ASP A 3 16.27 -14.75 -24.77
CA ASP A 3 15.38 -13.72 -24.20
C ASP A 3 15.38 -13.72 -22.68
N GLN A 4 15.43 -14.90 -22.04
CA GLN A 4 15.48 -15.02 -20.60
C GLN A 4 16.74 -14.37 -20.00
N ASN A 5 17.90 -14.56 -20.63
CA ASN A 5 19.14 -13.94 -20.19
C ASN A 5 19.08 -12.41 -20.28
N LEU A 6 18.42 -11.87 -21.33
CA LEU A 6 18.23 -10.43 -21.49
C LEU A 6 17.32 -9.86 -20.40
N ILE A 7 16.26 -10.58 -20.07
CA ILE A 7 15.35 -10.19 -18.97
C ILE A 7 16.11 -10.20 -17.64
N GLU A 8 16.90 -11.24 -17.35
CA GLU A 8 17.70 -11.31 -16.12
C GLU A 8 18.67 -10.14 -16.00
N LEU A 9 19.46 -9.86 -17.03
CA LEU A 9 20.40 -8.73 -17.05
C LEU A 9 19.70 -7.38 -16.80
N PHE A 10 18.56 -7.17 -17.45
CA PHE A 10 17.76 -5.96 -17.21
C PHE A 10 17.28 -5.86 -15.77
N LEU A 11 16.76 -6.97 -15.20
CA LEU A 11 16.28 -6.99 -13.82
C LEU A 11 17.41 -6.77 -12.82
N GLU A 12 18.60 -7.32 -13.08
CA GLU A 12 19.79 -7.10 -12.28
C GLU A 12 20.22 -5.62 -12.31
N MET A 13 20.25 -4.97 -13.48
CA MET A 13 20.52 -3.53 -13.59
C MET A 13 19.48 -2.71 -12.80
N ILE A 14 18.18 -3.02 -12.94
CA ILE A 14 17.11 -2.32 -12.20
C ILE A 14 17.25 -2.51 -10.69
N LEU A 15 17.71 -3.68 -10.24
CA LEU A 15 17.98 -3.95 -8.82
C LEU A 15 19.18 -3.13 -8.31
N THR A 16 20.28 -3.18 -9.03
CA THR A 16 21.57 -2.61 -8.59
C THR A 16 21.61 -1.10 -8.72
N GLU A 17 21.24 -0.56 -9.88
CA GLU A 17 21.37 0.88 -10.16
C GLU A 17 20.19 1.70 -9.65
N ARG A 18 18.97 1.12 -9.60
CA ARG A 18 17.75 1.84 -9.21
C ARG A 18 17.16 1.41 -7.88
N ALA A 19 17.81 0.50 -7.17
CA ALA A 19 17.35 -0.03 -5.89
C ALA A 19 15.85 -0.42 -5.91
N ALA A 20 15.41 -1.04 -7.02
CA ALA A 20 14.01 -1.40 -7.20
C ALA A 20 13.59 -2.50 -6.21
N SER A 21 12.33 -2.50 -5.81
CA SER A 21 11.80 -3.52 -4.92
C SER A 21 11.64 -4.87 -5.66
N LEU A 22 11.70 -5.98 -4.92
CA LEU A 22 11.43 -7.31 -5.47
C LEU A 22 10.07 -7.39 -6.20
N ASN A 23 9.04 -6.70 -5.69
CA ASN A 23 7.74 -6.61 -6.36
C ASN A 23 7.83 -5.89 -7.72
N THR A 24 8.70 -4.89 -7.85
CA THR A 24 8.93 -4.19 -9.13
C THR A 24 9.59 -5.13 -10.13
N LEU A 25 10.61 -5.88 -9.69
CA LEU A 25 11.31 -6.85 -10.52
C LEU A 25 10.36 -7.94 -11.02
N GLU A 26 9.54 -8.51 -10.11
CA GLU A 26 8.54 -9.52 -10.46
C GLU A 26 7.49 -8.97 -11.43
N SER A 27 7.05 -7.72 -11.25
CA SER A 27 6.11 -7.06 -12.14
C SER A 27 6.71 -6.85 -13.54
N TYR A 28 7.97 -6.40 -13.62
CA TYR A 28 8.65 -6.18 -14.90
C TYR A 28 8.91 -7.51 -15.62
N ARG A 29 9.32 -8.55 -14.89
CA ARG A 29 9.43 -9.90 -15.45
C ARG A 29 8.14 -10.34 -16.11
N LYS A 30 7.03 -10.32 -15.39
CA LYS A 30 5.70 -10.69 -15.90
C LYS A 30 5.27 -9.85 -17.10
N ASP A 31 5.64 -8.57 -17.13
CA ASP A 31 5.32 -7.69 -18.25
C ASP A 31 6.12 -8.06 -19.52
N LEU A 32 7.41 -8.39 -19.38
CA LEU A 32 8.27 -8.80 -20.49
C LEU A 32 7.90 -10.22 -20.97
N ASP A 33 7.63 -11.15 -20.06
CA ASP A 33 7.16 -12.51 -20.40
C ASP A 33 5.85 -12.45 -21.20
N LEU A 34 4.90 -11.61 -20.79
CA LEU A 34 3.63 -11.45 -21.51
C LEU A 34 3.87 -10.82 -22.90
N PHE A 35 4.75 -9.85 -23.01
CA PHE A 35 5.10 -9.28 -24.31
C PHE A 35 5.72 -10.34 -25.23
N LEU A 36 6.66 -11.14 -24.72
CA LEU A 36 7.31 -12.20 -25.46
C LEU A 36 6.32 -13.27 -25.95
N GLN A 37 5.32 -13.63 -25.14
CA GLN A 37 4.27 -14.57 -25.54
C GLN A 37 3.41 -14.07 -26.69
N HIS A 38 3.27 -12.75 -26.85
CA HIS A 38 2.43 -12.14 -27.90
C HIS A 38 3.24 -11.55 -29.06
N SER A 39 4.53 -11.39 -28.89
CA SER A 39 5.43 -10.97 -29.97
C SER A 39 5.67 -12.15 -30.91
N LYS A 40 5.69 -11.90 -32.21
CA LYS A 40 6.11 -12.88 -33.23
C LYS A 40 7.63 -13.00 -33.32
N SER A 41 8.35 -12.09 -32.72
CA SER A 41 9.80 -11.94 -32.73
C SER A 41 10.36 -12.10 -31.32
N ASN A 42 11.64 -12.51 -31.22
CA ASN A 42 12.36 -12.44 -29.94
C ASN A 42 12.61 -10.99 -29.52
N LEU A 43 13.04 -10.76 -28.29
CA LEU A 43 13.25 -9.41 -27.74
C LEU A 43 14.31 -8.60 -28.50
N LEU A 44 15.32 -9.28 -29.06
CA LEU A 44 16.37 -8.60 -29.85
C LEU A 44 15.92 -8.15 -31.23
N SER A 45 14.98 -8.88 -31.86
CA SER A 45 14.49 -8.61 -33.21
C SER A 45 13.13 -7.91 -33.23
N SER A 46 12.50 -7.69 -32.07
CA SER A 46 11.22 -7.00 -32.00
C SER A 46 11.26 -5.62 -32.65
N SER A 47 10.25 -5.35 -33.47
CA SER A 47 10.06 -4.12 -34.20
C SER A 47 9.08 -3.17 -33.50
N PRO A 48 8.97 -1.90 -33.94
CA PRO A 48 7.88 -1.03 -33.50
C PRO A 48 6.50 -1.63 -33.76
N ASP A 49 6.33 -2.41 -34.83
CA ASP A 49 5.04 -3.06 -35.13
C ASP A 49 4.69 -4.16 -34.13
N ASP A 50 5.66 -4.89 -33.60
CA ASP A 50 5.41 -5.88 -32.54
C ASP A 50 4.89 -5.19 -31.27
N ILE A 51 5.45 -4.03 -30.90
CA ILE A 51 4.98 -3.23 -29.77
C ILE A 51 3.57 -2.69 -30.04
N ARG A 52 3.30 -2.20 -31.27
CA ARG A 52 1.98 -1.71 -31.66
C ARG A 52 0.93 -2.81 -31.60
N ASN A 53 1.24 -3.98 -32.11
CA ASN A 53 0.36 -5.15 -32.07
C ASN A 53 0.10 -5.61 -30.64
N TYR A 54 1.12 -5.57 -29.78
CA TYR A 54 0.96 -5.89 -28.37
C TYR A 54 0.05 -4.89 -27.64
N LEU A 55 0.20 -3.59 -27.87
CA LEU A 55 -0.67 -2.58 -27.30
C LEU A 55 -2.13 -2.76 -27.76
N LYS A 56 -2.33 -3.06 -29.06
CA LYS A 56 -3.63 -3.40 -29.60
C LYS A 56 -4.24 -4.67 -28.98
N TYR A 57 -3.41 -5.70 -28.75
CA TYR A 57 -3.81 -6.90 -28.03
C TYR A 57 -4.30 -6.57 -26.60
N LEU A 58 -3.58 -5.71 -25.86
CA LEU A 58 -3.99 -5.30 -24.51
C LEU A 58 -5.36 -4.58 -24.54
N GLU A 59 -5.60 -3.73 -25.53
CA GLU A 59 -6.85 -3.02 -25.70
C GLU A 59 -8.03 -3.97 -26.01
N ILE A 60 -7.86 -4.86 -27.00
CA ILE A 60 -8.88 -5.85 -27.40
C ILE A 60 -9.25 -6.78 -26.23
N ASN A 61 -8.31 -7.13 -25.40
CA ASN A 61 -8.53 -8.01 -24.23
C ASN A 61 -8.97 -7.24 -22.97
N GLY A 62 -9.36 -5.98 -23.09
CA GLY A 62 -9.99 -5.20 -22.03
C GLY A 62 -9.03 -4.79 -20.90
N PHE A 63 -7.73 -4.76 -21.13
CA PHE A 63 -6.78 -4.25 -20.14
C PHE A 63 -7.01 -2.75 -19.93
N ALA A 64 -7.03 -2.31 -18.68
CA ALA A 64 -7.15 -0.90 -18.36
C ALA A 64 -6.02 -0.07 -19.00
N ALA A 65 -6.32 1.14 -19.49
CA ALA A 65 -5.33 2.05 -20.09
C ALA A 65 -4.10 2.30 -19.17
N SER A 66 -4.32 2.37 -17.84
CA SER A 66 -3.24 2.48 -16.86
C SER A 66 -2.32 1.23 -16.83
N THR A 67 -2.89 0.05 -17.04
CA THR A 67 -2.12 -1.20 -17.14
C THR A 67 -1.31 -1.22 -18.43
N ALA A 68 -1.89 -0.85 -19.56
CA ALA A 68 -1.19 -0.74 -20.83
C ALA A 68 -0.05 0.30 -20.78
N ALA A 69 -0.31 1.48 -20.17
CA ALA A 69 0.72 2.51 -19.96
C ALA A 69 1.89 2.00 -19.10
N ARG A 70 1.61 1.26 -18.01
CA ARG A 70 2.66 0.67 -17.17
C ARG A 70 3.48 -0.37 -17.93
N LYS A 71 2.83 -1.23 -18.70
CA LYS A 71 3.51 -2.25 -19.53
C LYS A 71 4.38 -1.62 -20.62
N LEU A 72 3.88 -0.58 -21.28
CA LEU A 72 4.68 0.20 -22.23
C LEU A 72 5.86 0.87 -21.54
N SER A 73 5.71 1.40 -20.33
CA SER A 73 6.81 1.97 -19.55
C SER A 73 7.90 0.92 -19.25
N CYS A 74 7.50 -0.32 -18.95
CA CYS A 74 8.44 -1.44 -18.76
C CYS A 74 9.23 -1.71 -20.06
N LEU A 75 8.56 -1.83 -21.21
CA LEU A 75 9.20 -2.04 -22.51
C LEU A 75 10.17 -0.91 -22.87
N ARG A 76 9.78 0.35 -22.63
CA ARG A 76 10.65 1.50 -22.83
C ARG A 76 11.94 1.43 -22.01
N GLN A 77 11.83 1.07 -20.74
CA GLN A 77 13.00 0.92 -19.88
C GLN A 77 13.88 -0.24 -20.32
N PHE A 78 13.28 -1.35 -20.73
CA PHE A 78 13.99 -2.51 -21.23
C PHE A 78 14.75 -2.20 -22.53
N TYR A 79 14.10 -1.63 -23.54
CA TYR A 79 14.76 -1.30 -24.81
C TYR A 79 15.75 -0.15 -24.69
N LYS A 80 15.51 0.80 -23.78
CA LYS A 80 16.50 1.81 -23.44
C LYS A 80 17.76 1.19 -22.83
N PHE A 81 17.60 0.19 -21.97
CA PHE A 81 18.72 -0.57 -21.40
C PHE A 81 19.48 -1.31 -22.51
N LEU A 82 18.81 -2.06 -23.38
CA LEU A 82 19.48 -2.78 -24.48
C LEU A 82 20.26 -1.86 -25.41
N TYR A 83 19.71 -0.67 -25.68
CA TYR A 83 20.39 0.35 -26.50
C TYR A 83 21.60 0.94 -25.77
N ALA A 84 21.47 1.26 -24.47
CA ALA A 84 22.55 1.84 -23.67
C ALA A 84 23.75 0.88 -23.50
N GLU A 85 23.45 -0.42 -23.34
CA GLU A 85 24.48 -1.49 -23.24
C GLU A 85 25.07 -1.90 -24.60
N GLY A 86 24.64 -1.26 -25.71
CA GLY A 86 25.10 -1.61 -27.06
C GLY A 86 24.62 -2.99 -27.54
N ILE A 87 23.70 -3.65 -26.85
CA ILE A 87 23.11 -4.95 -27.21
C ILE A 87 22.21 -4.79 -28.44
N ARG A 88 21.52 -3.63 -28.56
CA ARG A 88 20.78 -3.21 -29.76
C ARG A 88 21.33 -1.88 -30.28
N LYS A 89 21.21 -1.69 -31.61
CA LYS A 89 21.59 -0.42 -32.27
C LYS A 89 20.45 0.58 -32.36
N ASP A 90 19.23 0.16 -32.01
CA ASP A 90 17.99 0.95 -32.07
C ASP A 90 17.15 0.75 -30.84
N ASN A 91 16.14 1.60 -30.64
CA ASN A 91 15.17 1.45 -29.60
C ASN A 91 13.75 1.47 -30.23
N PRO A 92 13.10 0.30 -30.39
CA PRO A 92 11.80 0.20 -31.07
C PRO A 92 10.64 0.83 -30.28
N SER A 93 10.88 1.26 -29.04
CA SER A 93 9.83 1.83 -28.17
C SER A 93 9.79 3.36 -28.11
N LEU A 94 10.62 4.06 -28.92
CA LEU A 94 10.76 5.53 -28.84
C LEU A 94 9.47 6.28 -29.24
N ASP A 95 8.83 5.86 -30.34
CA ASP A 95 7.76 6.62 -31.00
C ASP A 95 6.35 6.30 -30.47
N PHE A 96 6.26 5.69 -29.31
CA PHE A 96 4.95 5.36 -28.73
C PHE A 96 4.54 6.40 -27.67
N ASP A 97 3.39 7.02 -27.85
CA ASP A 97 2.76 7.76 -26.78
C ASP A 97 2.18 6.82 -25.72
N SER A 98 2.24 7.25 -24.47
CA SER A 98 1.57 6.50 -23.40
C SER A 98 0.06 6.55 -23.63
N PRO A 99 -0.65 5.40 -23.53
CA PRO A 99 -2.09 5.38 -23.61
C PRO A 99 -2.70 6.46 -22.69
N LYS A 100 -3.59 7.28 -23.25
CA LYS A 100 -4.23 8.35 -22.48
C LYS A 100 -5.05 7.72 -21.37
N THR A 101 -4.54 7.78 -20.15
CA THR A 101 -5.33 7.45 -18.97
C THR A 101 -6.27 8.63 -18.73
N GLY A 102 -7.57 8.43 -18.90
CA GLY A 102 -8.53 9.44 -18.51
C GLY A 102 -8.22 9.88 -17.07
N ARG A 103 -8.20 11.18 -16.78
CA ARG A 103 -8.09 11.69 -15.42
C ARG A 103 -9.34 11.24 -14.66
N SER A 104 -9.26 10.06 -14.02
CA SER A 104 -10.26 9.69 -13.03
C SER A 104 -10.19 10.73 -11.92
N LEU A 105 -11.32 11.39 -11.65
CA LEU A 105 -11.42 12.24 -10.46
C LEU A 105 -10.96 11.42 -9.25
N PRO A 106 -10.11 12.00 -8.38
CA PRO A 106 -9.66 11.30 -7.19
C PRO A 106 -10.87 10.79 -6.41
N LYS A 107 -10.89 9.50 -6.11
CA LYS A 107 -11.91 8.91 -5.23
C LYS A 107 -11.62 9.39 -3.82
N LEU A 108 -12.24 10.49 -3.41
CA LEU A 108 -12.11 11.01 -2.06
C LEU A 108 -13.30 10.54 -1.22
N LEU A 109 -13.02 10.16 0.02
CA LEU A 109 -14.04 10.01 1.06
C LEU A 109 -14.08 11.30 1.86
N SER A 110 -15.26 11.83 2.11
CA SER A 110 -15.47 12.93 3.03
C SER A 110 -15.26 12.49 4.49
N GLU A 111 -15.04 13.43 5.40
CA GLU A 111 -14.94 13.14 6.84
C GLU A 111 -16.19 12.41 7.35
N LYS A 112 -17.38 12.82 6.90
CA LYS A 112 -18.66 12.16 7.24
C LYS A 112 -18.69 10.69 6.78
N GLU A 113 -18.22 10.39 5.57
CA GLU A 113 -18.19 9.02 5.06
C GLU A 113 -17.19 8.15 5.83
N VAL A 114 -16.05 8.73 6.23
CA VAL A 114 -15.08 8.01 7.09
C VAL A 114 -15.63 7.80 8.48
N SER A 115 -16.29 8.80 9.07
CA SER A 115 -16.95 8.67 10.40
C SER A 115 -18.00 7.56 10.38
N LEU A 116 -18.85 7.51 9.34
CA LEU A 116 -19.83 6.41 9.18
C LEU A 116 -19.18 5.02 9.14
N LEU A 117 -18.02 4.89 8.44
CA LEU A 117 -17.28 3.62 8.41
C LEU A 117 -16.75 3.23 9.80
N LEU A 118 -16.17 4.19 10.52
CA LEU A 118 -15.60 3.98 11.85
C LEU A 118 -16.69 3.66 12.87
N GLU A 119 -17.79 4.41 12.88
CA GLU A 119 -18.94 4.17 13.75
C GLU A 119 -19.56 2.79 13.51
N GLN A 120 -19.73 2.40 12.24
CA GLN A 120 -20.27 1.08 11.92
C GLN A 120 -19.32 -0.04 12.33
N ALA A 121 -18.00 0.14 12.14
CA ALA A 121 -17.00 -0.84 12.58
C ALA A 121 -17.01 -0.98 14.12
N THR A 122 -17.11 0.12 14.86
CA THR A 122 -17.21 0.16 16.31
C THR A 122 -18.49 -0.55 16.77
N LYS A 123 -19.64 -0.19 16.19
CA LYS A 123 -20.94 -0.81 16.50
C LYS A 123 -20.93 -2.32 16.25
N ASN A 124 -20.36 -2.78 15.14
CA ASN A 124 -20.24 -4.21 14.87
C ASN A 124 -19.37 -4.90 15.92
N ALA A 125 -18.25 -4.30 16.31
CA ALA A 125 -17.33 -4.83 17.31
C ALA A 125 -18.00 -4.92 18.71
N GLU A 126 -18.79 -3.92 19.10
CA GLU A 126 -19.53 -3.88 20.38
C GLU A 126 -20.65 -4.92 20.43
N ILE A 127 -21.44 -5.04 19.36
CA ILE A 127 -22.58 -5.98 19.31
C ILE A 127 -22.12 -7.42 19.27
N SER A 128 -21.13 -7.74 18.40
CA SER A 128 -20.72 -9.13 18.18
C SER A 128 -19.70 -9.60 19.22
N ALA A 129 -18.87 -8.70 19.74
CA ALA A 129 -17.65 -8.96 20.51
C ALA A 129 -16.74 -10.01 19.83
N HIS A 130 -16.97 -10.28 18.53
CA HIS A 130 -16.22 -11.29 17.79
C HIS A 130 -14.87 -10.74 17.37
N ILE A 131 -13.83 -11.55 17.51
CA ILE A 131 -12.44 -11.15 17.23
C ILE A 131 -12.23 -10.57 15.82
N ASN A 132 -13.00 -10.99 14.83
CA ASN A 132 -12.88 -10.47 13.46
C ASN A 132 -13.42 -9.04 13.35
N ASP A 133 -14.47 -8.68 14.06
CA ASP A 133 -15.05 -7.33 14.05
C ASP A 133 -14.19 -6.38 14.85
N LEU A 134 -13.69 -6.80 16.01
CA LEU A 134 -12.68 -6.07 16.77
C LEU A 134 -11.41 -5.82 15.93
N ARG A 135 -10.96 -6.83 15.18
CA ARG A 135 -9.82 -6.69 14.27
C ARG A 135 -10.07 -5.69 13.15
N LEU A 136 -11.26 -5.71 12.54
CA LEU A 136 -11.60 -4.78 11.46
C LEU A 136 -11.69 -3.35 11.99
N CYS A 137 -12.29 -3.16 13.16
CA CYS A 137 -12.34 -1.87 13.85
C CYS A 137 -10.92 -1.33 14.12
N ALA A 138 -10.03 -2.15 14.70
CA ALA A 138 -8.65 -1.77 14.98
C ALA A 138 -7.84 -1.45 13.69
N LEU A 139 -8.04 -2.24 12.62
CA LEU A 139 -7.41 -1.97 11.32
C LEU A 139 -7.83 -0.63 10.72
N LEU A 140 -9.12 -0.33 10.79
CA LEU A 140 -9.66 0.90 10.20
C LEU A 140 -9.28 2.14 11.02
N GLU A 141 -9.38 2.06 12.35
CA GLU A 141 -8.96 3.13 13.26
C GLU A 141 -7.46 3.43 13.09
N LEU A 142 -6.60 2.41 13.14
CA LEU A 142 -5.17 2.60 12.94
C LEU A 142 -4.85 3.16 11.54
N LEU A 143 -5.53 2.68 10.48
CA LEU A 143 -5.31 3.19 9.13
C LEU A 143 -5.62 4.68 9.03
N TYR A 144 -6.76 5.10 9.59
CA TYR A 144 -7.20 6.50 9.51
C TYR A 144 -6.48 7.40 10.51
N ALA A 145 -6.07 6.90 11.68
CA ALA A 145 -5.29 7.68 12.64
C ALA A 145 -3.85 7.95 12.18
N THR A 146 -3.26 7.02 11.42
CA THR A 146 -1.83 7.02 11.09
C THR A 146 -1.51 7.26 9.63
N GLY A 147 -2.47 7.01 8.74
CA GLY A 147 -2.25 7.02 7.31
C GLY A 147 -1.20 6.01 6.83
N LEU A 148 -0.99 4.89 7.51
CA LEU A 148 -0.04 3.85 7.11
C LEU A 148 -0.33 3.30 5.71
N ARG A 149 0.71 2.83 5.00
CA ARG A 149 0.48 1.99 3.83
C ARG A 149 -0.18 0.69 4.25
N VAL A 150 -1.11 0.18 3.44
CA VAL A 150 -1.80 -1.08 3.77
C VAL A 150 -0.84 -2.23 4.05
N SER A 151 0.29 -2.29 3.34
CA SER A 151 1.32 -3.30 3.59
C SER A 151 1.99 -3.13 4.96
N GLU A 152 2.25 -1.90 5.38
CA GLU A 152 2.82 -1.59 6.69
C GLU A 152 1.83 -1.95 7.80
N LEU A 153 0.58 -1.56 7.66
CA LEU A 153 -0.48 -1.81 8.64
C LEU A 153 -0.70 -3.31 8.88
N VAL A 154 -0.93 -4.10 7.82
CA VAL A 154 -1.22 -5.53 7.98
C VAL A 154 -0.04 -6.36 8.45
N SER A 155 1.19 -5.86 8.27
CA SER A 155 2.42 -6.48 8.75
C SER A 155 3.02 -5.77 9.97
N LEU A 156 2.22 -5.04 10.74
CA LEU A 156 2.67 -4.49 12.02
C LEU A 156 3.02 -5.65 12.97
N PRO A 157 4.21 -5.64 13.57
CA PRO A 157 4.51 -6.57 14.65
C PRO A 157 3.67 -6.24 15.88
N ILE A 158 3.33 -7.22 16.68
CA ILE A 158 2.55 -7.00 17.91
C ILE A 158 3.28 -6.05 18.88
N THR A 159 4.61 -6.06 18.83
CA THR A 159 5.47 -5.18 19.64
C THR A 159 5.49 -3.73 19.16
N ALA A 160 4.87 -3.41 18.01
CA ALA A 160 4.80 -2.02 17.52
C ALA A 160 3.90 -1.15 18.40
N LEU A 161 2.86 -1.75 18.99
CA LEU A 161 2.01 -1.12 20.01
C LEU A 161 2.59 -1.46 21.38
N ARG A 162 3.26 -0.52 21.98
CA ARG A 162 3.71 -0.63 23.37
C ARG A 162 2.68 0.06 24.25
N SER A 163 2.26 -0.67 25.30
CA SER A 163 1.27 -0.15 26.25
C SER A 163 1.70 1.23 26.77
N GLY A 164 0.82 2.22 26.60
CA GLY A 164 1.02 3.57 27.11
C GLY A 164 1.81 4.53 26.20
N GLU A 165 2.41 4.07 25.09
CA GLU A 165 3.10 4.98 24.17
C GLU A 165 2.12 5.53 23.10
N PRO A 166 2.08 6.87 22.90
CA PRO A 166 1.18 7.50 21.94
C PRO A 166 1.71 7.49 20.50
N TYR A 167 2.59 6.55 20.15
CA TYR A 167 3.20 6.43 18.84
C TYR A 167 3.62 5.00 18.52
N ILE A 168 3.80 4.71 17.25
CA ILE A 168 4.36 3.45 16.75
C ILE A 168 5.57 3.70 15.86
N TYR A 169 6.52 2.76 15.90
CA TYR A 169 7.63 2.69 14.96
C TYR A 169 7.25 1.86 13.74
N VAL A 170 7.41 2.44 12.56
CA VAL A 170 7.05 1.79 11.29
C VAL A 170 8.28 1.73 10.39
N VAL A 171 8.61 0.54 9.94
CA VAL A 171 9.67 0.32 8.95
C VAL A 171 9.08 0.51 7.55
N GLY A 172 9.53 1.54 6.86
CA GLY A 172 9.12 1.89 5.51
C GLY A 172 9.96 1.26 4.40
N LYS A 173 9.80 1.76 3.18
CA LYS A 173 10.62 1.34 2.03
C LYS A 173 12.11 1.64 2.30
N GLY A 174 12.98 0.68 2.02
CA GLY A 174 14.43 0.80 2.24
C GLY A 174 14.84 0.68 3.71
N HIS A 175 14.05 0.02 4.55
CA HIS A 175 14.30 -0.19 5.98
C HIS A 175 14.41 1.11 6.80
N LYS A 176 13.91 2.23 6.27
CA LYS A 176 13.88 3.49 7.02
C LYS A 176 12.75 3.43 8.04
N GLU A 177 13.11 3.63 9.30
CA GLU A 177 12.14 3.72 10.38
C GLU A 177 11.57 5.14 10.47
N ARG A 178 10.28 5.22 10.81
CA ARG A 178 9.62 6.47 11.15
C ARG A 178 8.68 6.28 12.32
N LEU A 179 8.60 7.34 13.11
CA LEU A 179 7.66 7.46 14.20
C LEU A 179 6.32 7.96 13.67
N VAL A 180 5.24 7.33 14.06
CA VAL A 180 3.88 7.72 13.67
C VAL A 180 3.03 7.87 14.93
N PRO A 181 2.49 9.07 15.21
CA PRO A 181 1.66 9.29 16.39
C PRO A 181 0.33 8.56 16.27
N LEU A 182 -0.23 8.18 17.42
CA LEU A 182 -1.52 7.56 17.57
C LEU A 182 -2.50 8.52 18.25
N SER A 183 -3.77 8.46 17.86
CA SER A 183 -4.85 9.08 18.64
C SER A 183 -5.19 8.18 19.83
N GLN A 184 -5.72 8.79 20.91
CA GLN A 184 -6.16 8.05 22.09
C GLN A 184 -7.15 6.93 21.72
N ARG A 185 -8.12 7.23 20.86
CA ARG A 185 -9.10 6.27 20.37
C ARG A 185 -8.47 5.09 19.63
N SER A 186 -7.47 5.34 18.77
CA SER A 186 -6.80 4.25 18.05
C SER A 186 -6.01 3.32 18.97
N ILE A 187 -5.47 3.84 20.07
CA ILE A 187 -4.81 3.06 21.12
C ILE A 187 -5.84 2.17 21.81
N GLU A 188 -6.93 2.76 22.31
CA GLU A 188 -8.00 2.03 23.04
C GLU A 188 -8.61 0.91 22.20
N VAL A 189 -8.92 1.17 20.93
CA VAL A 189 -9.49 0.16 20.02
C VAL A 189 -8.49 -0.96 19.74
N ALA A 190 -7.21 -0.62 19.57
CA ALA A 190 -6.17 -1.61 19.35
C ALA A 190 -5.91 -2.47 20.61
N ASP A 191 -5.90 -1.87 21.78
CA ASP A 191 -5.75 -2.58 23.06
C ASP A 191 -6.93 -3.53 23.32
N ASN A 192 -8.16 -3.10 23.08
CA ASN A 192 -9.35 -3.95 23.16
C ASN A 192 -9.24 -5.17 22.24
N TYR A 193 -8.76 -4.96 21.02
CA TYR A 193 -8.50 -6.08 20.10
C TYR A 193 -7.41 -7.02 20.61
N ILE A 194 -6.30 -6.49 21.15
CA ILE A 194 -5.18 -7.29 21.71
C ILE A 194 -5.68 -8.12 22.92
N VAL A 195 -6.45 -7.52 23.83
CA VAL A 195 -7.05 -8.22 24.97
C VAL A 195 -7.95 -9.37 24.51
N ALA A 196 -8.84 -9.11 23.54
CA ALA A 196 -9.71 -10.14 22.99
C ALA A 196 -8.91 -11.25 22.27
N MET A 197 -7.86 -10.89 21.54
CA MET A 197 -6.97 -11.84 20.87
C MET A 197 -6.24 -12.74 21.86
N ASN A 198 -5.76 -12.19 22.97
CA ASN A 198 -5.07 -12.93 24.02
C ASN A 198 -6.02 -13.84 24.82
N SER A 199 -7.29 -13.48 24.90
CA SER A 199 -8.32 -14.25 25.60
C SER A 199 -8.97 -15.32 24.72
N ALA A 200 -8.78 -15.27 23.38
CA ALA A 200 -9.41 -16.19 22.44
C ALA A 200 -8.83 -17.61 22.58
N LYS A 201 -9.70 -18.58 22.92
CA LYS A 201 -9.36 -20.00 23.04
C LYS A 201 -9.77 -20.76 21.77
N ASP A 202 -8.99 -21.80 21.43
CA ASP A 202 -9.37 -22.76 20.38
C ASP A 202 -10.38 -23.79 20.93
N SER A 203 -10.85 -24.70 20.05
CA SER A 203 -11.75 -25.79 20.42
C SER A 203 -11.18 -26.76 21.48
N LYS A 204 -9.87 -26.68 21.76
CA LYS A 204 -9.17 -27.48 22.78
C LYS A 204 -8.88 -26.68 24.05
N GLY A 205 -9.44 -25.47 24.19
CA GLY A 205 -9.22 -24.58 25.32
C GLY A 205 -7.83 -23.93 25.40
N LYS A 206 -6.97 -24.12 24.37
CA LYS A 206 -5.67 -23.46 24.28
C LYS A 206 -5.81 -22.08 23.68
N ASN A 207 -4.95 -21.15 24.07
CA ASN A 207 -4.94 -19.83 23.47
C ASN A 207 -4.72 -19.97 21.94
N LYS A 208 -5.67 -19.46 21.17
CA LYS A 208 -5.68 -19.54 19.70
C LYS A 208 -4.52 -18.78 19.06
N TYR A 209 -4.04 -17.74 19.75
CA TYR A 209 -2.94 -16.87 19.36
C TYR A 209 -1.85 -16.97 20.43
N GLN A 210 -0.98 -17.97 20.33
CA GLN A 210 0.03 -18.28 21.36
C GLN A 210 1.06 -17.17 21.58
N ALA A 211 1.78 -17.23 22.73
CA ALA A 211 2.78 -16.27 23.20
C ALA A 211 3.95 -15.93 22.24
N LYS A 212 4.06 -16.57 21.08
CA LYS A 212 5.02 -16.27 20.00
C LYS A 212 4.38 -15.51 18.82
N GLN A 213 3.27 -14.82 19.05
CA GLN A 213 2.60 -14.05 18.03
C GLN A 213 3.51 -12.92 17.52
N LYS A 214 3.93 -13.01 16.26
CA LYS A 214 4.79 -12.01 15.62
C LYS A 214 4.02 -10.77 15.18
N TRP A 215 2.78 -10.95 14.69
CA TRP A 215 2.02 -9.94 13.99
C TRP A 215 0.82 -9.45 14.81
N LEU A 216 0.54 -8.15 14.76
CA LEU A 216 -0.66 -7.57 15.38
C LEU A 216 -1.95 -8.13 14.75
N PHE A 217 -1.95 -8.33 13.42
CA PHE A 217 -3.09 -8.86 12.68
C PHE A 217 -2.79 -10.24 12.08
N PRO A 218 -2.82 -11.30 12.90
CA PRO A 218 -2.43 -12.63 12.47
C PRO A 218 -3.40 -13.26 11.47
N SER A 219 -2.86 -14.16 10.63
CA SER A 219 -3.62 -14.99 9.69
C SER A 219 -2.97 -16.36 9.52
N ARG A 220 -3.76 -17.35 9.12
CA ARG A 220 -3.28 -18.72 8.85
C ARG A 220 -2.59 -18.88 7.49
N GLY A 221 -2.54 -17.82 6.67
CA GLY A 221 -1.86 -17.84 5.36
C GLY A 221 -0.34 -17.89 5.48
N LYS A 222 0.35 -18.13 4.35
CA LYS A 222 1.83 -18.25 4.27
C LYS A 222 2.58 -17.05 4.91
N LEU A 223 2.02 -15.86 4.87
CA LEU A 223 2.64 -14.66 5.43
C LEU A 223 2.50 -14.56 6.95
N GLY A 224 1.66 -15.36 7.57
CA GLY A 224 1.36 -15.33 9.00
C GLY A 224 0.54 -14.13 9.46
N HIS A 225 0.32 -13.13 8.60
CA HIS A 225 -0.50 -11.94 8.86
C HIS A 225 -1.61 -11.77 7.83
N LEU A 226 -2.57 -10.89 8.11
CA LEU A 226 -3.67 -10.57 7.20
C LEU A 226 -3.13 -10.04 5.87
N THR A 227 -3.72 -10.48 4.76
CA THR A 227 -3.33 -10.00 3.44
C THR A 227 -3.98 -8.65 3.12
N ARG A 228 -3.28 -7.82 2.34
CA ARG A 228 -3.80 -6.54 1.82
C ARG A 228 -5.15 -6.72 1.09
N HIS A 229 -5.25 -7.82 0.33
CA HIS A 229 -6.46 -8.15 -0.42
C HIS A 229 -7.64 -8.44 0.52
N ARG A 230 -7.42 -9.27 1.57
CA ARG A 230 -8.50 -9.58 2.53
C ARG A 230 -8.96 -8.35 3.30
N PHE A 231 -8.03 -7.48 3.73
CA PHE A 231 -8.42 -6.21 4.35
C PHE A 231 -9.23 -5.33 3.40
N SER A 232 -8.84 -5.23 2.11
CA SER A 232 -9.61 -4.48 1.11
C SER A 232 -11.03 -5.04 0.91
N GLN A 233 -11.19 -6.38 0.95
CA GLN A 233 -12.52 -7.01 0.89
C GLN A 233 -13.37 -6.65 2.11
N LEU A 234 -12.82 -6.82 3.32
CA LEU A 234 -13.51 -6.48 4.57
C LEU A 234 -13.95 -5.01 4.61
N LEU A 235 -13.10 -4.10 4.15
CA LEU A 235 -13.42 -2.67 4.07
C LEU A 235 -14.58 -2.41 3.08
N LYS A 236 -14.63 -3.12 1.95
CA LYS A 236 -15.72 -3.00 0.99
C LYS A 236 -17.03 -3.58 1.54
N GLU A 237 -16.96 -4.73 2.20
CA GLU A 237 -18.10 -5.36 2.89
C GLU A 237 -18.70 -4.39 3.94
N LEU A 238 -17.85 -3.77 4.78
CA LEU A 238 -18.26 -2.75 5.74
C LEU A 238 -18.87 -1.52 5.04
N GLY A 239 -18.25 -1.04 3.96
CA GLY A 239 -18.76 0.14 3.25
C GLY A 239 -20.13 -0.09 2.62
N MET A 240 -20.41 -1.29 2.10
CA MET A 240 -21.73 -1.63 1.58
C MET A 240 -22.80 -1.56 2.67
N SER A 241 -22.49 -1.94 3.90
CA SER A 241 -23.47 -1.88 5.02
C SER A 241 -23.85 -0.44 5.40
N VAL A 242 -23.05 0.55 5.04
CA VAL A 242 -23.33 1.99 5.25
C VAL A 242 -23.67 2.74 3.94
N GLY A 243 -23.99 2.01 2.86
CA GLY A 243 -24.43 2.59 1.59
C GLY A 243 -23.31 3.16 0.72
N LEU A 244 -22.03 2.86 1.01
CA LEU A 244 -20.91 3.31 0.19
C LEU A 244 -20.60 2.32 -0.94
N ALA A 245 -20.43 2.83 -2.16
CA ALA A 245 -20.11 2.00 -3.32
C ALA A 245 -18.73 1.33 -3.16
N PRO A 246 -18.61 -0.01 -3.34
CA PRO A 246 -17.34 -0.74 -3.20
C PRO A 246 -16.22 -0.24 -4.12
N SER A 247 -16.58 0.34 -5.27
CA SER A 247 -15.63 0.92 -6.22
C SER A 247 -14.93 2.17 -5.71
N ARG A 248 -15.51 2.85 -4.71
CA ARG A 248 -14.93 4.04 -4.04
C ARG A 248 -14.03 3.67 -2.87
N LEU A 249 -14.05 2.41 -2.41
CA LEU A 249 -13.40 1.97 -1.18
C LEU A 249 -12.15 1.15 -1.45
N SER A 250 -11.06 1.59 -0.87
CA SER A 250 -9.82 0.82 -0.72
C SER A 250 -9.00 1.40 0.43
N PRO A 251 -8.04 0.63 1.00
CA PRO A 251 -7.14 1.18 2.01
C PRO A 251 -6.35 2.41 1.54
N HIS A 252 -6.03 2.49 0.25
CA HIS A 252 -5.37 3.67 -0.33
C HIS A 252 -6.27 4.91 -0.32
N VAL A 253 -7.57 4.74 -0.57
CA VAL A 253 -8.54 5.84 -0.52
C VAL A 253 -8.70 6.35 0.91
N VAL A 254 -8.78 5.47 1.92
CA VAL A 254 -8.84 5.87 3.33
C VAL A 254 -7.55 6.61 3.75
N ARG A 255 -6.37 6.10 3.36
CA ARG A 255 -5.12 6.81 3.60
C ARG A 255 -5.07 8.17 2.90
N HIS A 256 -5.62 8.28 1.69
CA HIS A 256 -5.69 9.55 0.97
C HIS A 256 -6.65 10.53 1.66
N ALA A 257 -7.79 10.04 2.14
CA ALA A 257 -8.72 10.81 2.96
C ALA A 257 -8.02 11.35 4.23
N PHE A 258 -7.28 10.52 4.98
CA PHE A 258 -6.47 10.97 6.11
C PHE A 258 -5.57 12.16 5.75
N ALA A 259 -4.78 12.04 4.67
CA ALA A 259 -3.88 13.12 4.26
C ALA A 259 -4.63 14.41 3.89
N THR A 260 -5.71 14.26 3.11
CA THR A 260 -6.53 15.39 2.64
C THR A 260 -7.24 16.07 3.81
N HIS A 261 -7.82 15.31 4.73
CA HIS A 261 -8.53 15.86 5.89
C HIS A 261 -7.58 16.61 6.83
N LEU A 262 -6.39 16.06 7.12
CA LEU A 262 -5.39 16.78 7.88
C LEU A 262 -5.00 18.12 7.24
N LEU A 263 -4.76 18.12 5.92
CA LEU A 263 -4.41 19.33 5.19
C LEU A 263 -5.57 20.35 5.17
N SER A 264 -6.81 19.88 4.96
CA SER A 264 -8.02 20.72 5.00
C SER A 264 -8.24 21.35 6.38
N ASN A 265 -7.84 20.64 7.44
CA ASN A 265 -7.89 21.11 8.82
C ASN A 265 -6.67 21.96 9.22
N GLY A 266 -5.86 22.38 8.24
CA GLY A 266 -4.74 23.30 8.43
C GLY A 266 -3.45 22.66 8.94
N ALA A 267 -3.26 21.35 8.76
CA ALA A 267 -1.98 20.71 9.02
C ALA A 267 -0.92 21.13 7.98
N ASP A 268 0.32 21.30 8.42
CA ASP A 268 1.43 21.60 7.52
C ASP A 268 1.70 20.44 6.54
N LEU A 269 1.81 20.76 5.25
CA LEU A 269 2.04 19.79 4.18
C LEU A 269 3.30 18.95 4.40
N ARG A 270 4.40 19.57 4.87
CA ARG A 270 5.66 18.86 5.13
C ARG A 270 5.53 17.87 6.27
N ALA A 271 4.79 18.23 7.33
CA ALA A 271 4.50 17.34 8.44
C ALA A 271 3.68 16.13 7.99
N VAL A 272 2.62 16.34 7.19
CA VAL A 272 1.81 15.26 6.62
C VAL A 272 2.64 14.36 5.69
N GLN A 273 3.46 14.93 4.82
CA GLN A 273 4.37 14.16 3.95
C GLN A 273 5.34 13.28 4.76
N LYS A 274 5.88 13.80 5.85
CA LYS A 274 6.79 13.06 6.74
C LYS A 274 6.08 11.91 7.45
N MET A 275 4.87 12.13 7.98
CA MET A 275 4.03 11.07 8.55
C MET A 275 3.74 9.96 7.55
N LEU A 276 3.44 10.32 6.31
CA LEU A 276 3.17 9.38 5.24
C LEU A 276 4.41 8.63 4.73
N GLY A 277 5.62 9.06 5.07
CA GLY A 277 6.87 8.45 4.65
C GLY A 277 7.14 8.64 3.15
N HIS A 278 6.97 9.87 2.65
CA HIS A 278 7.42 10.27 1.32
C HIS A 278 8.93 10.50 1.37
N ALA A 279 9.69 9.91 0.46
CA ALA A 279 11.13 9.67 0.56
C ALA A 279 12.04 10.88 0.28
N ASP A 280 11.52 12.06 0.02
CA ASP A 280 12.34 13.23 -0.24
C ASP A 280 12.33 14.18 0.97
N ILE A 281 13.37 14.11 1.76
CA ILE A 281 14.11 15.21 2.39
C ILE A 281 15.15 14.61 3.33
N SER A 282 16.43 14.79 2.91
CA SER A 282 17.62 14.55 3.72
C SER A 282 17.62 15.48 4.93
N THR A 283 17.75 14.92 6.12
CA THR A 283 18.34 15.40 7.38
C THR A 283 17.59 14.84 8.59
N THR A 284 18.04 13.69 9.05
CA THR A 284 17.32 12.90 10.09
C THR A 284 18.08 12.88 11.44
N GLN A 285 18.85 13.89 11.84
CA GLN A 285 19.60 13.72 13.08
C GLN A 285 19.45 14.77 14.20
N ILE A 286 18.71 15.86 14.03
CA ILE A 286 18.72 16.92 15.08
C ILE A 286 17.33 17.28 15.65
N TYR A 287 16.22 16.75 15.15
CA TYR A 287 14.89 17.27 15.50
C TYR A 287 13.91 16.26 16.12
N THR A 288 14.37 15.16 16.70
CA THR A 288 13.49 14.08 17.15
C THR A 288 12.48 14.56 18.20
N HIS A 289 12.89 15.26 19.24
CA HIS A 289 11.97 15.69 20.31
C HIS A 289 11.00 16.81 19.93
N ILE A 290 11.46 17.86 19.25
CA ILE A 290 10.58 18.98 18.83
C ILE A 290 9.57 18.51 17.76
N LEU A 291 9.94 17.52 16.97
CA LEU A 291 9.10 16.96 15.93
C LEU A 291 8.02 16.04 16.49
N GLU A 292 8.36 15.28 17.54
CA GLU A 292 7.42 14.40 18.27
C GLU A 292 6.27 15.22 18.86
N GLU A 293 6.56 16.33 19.54
CA GLU A 293 5.55 17.22 20.12
C GLU A 293 4.67 17.87 19.05
N ARG A 294 5.26 18.34 17.94
CA ARG A 294 4.51 18.92 16.81
C ARG A 294 3.64 17.89 16.09
N LEU A 295 4.12 16.69 15.84
CA LEU A 295 3.33 15.63 15.21
C LEU A 295 2.20 15.17 16.12
N LYS A 296 2.45 15.06 17.42
CA LYS A 296 1.45 14.74 18.43
C LYS A 296 0.36 15.82 18.51
N SER A 297 0.74 17.08 18.56
CA SER A 297 -0.20 18.21 18.57
C SER A 297 -1.02 18.31 17.27
N LEU A 298 -0.44 17.97 16.12
CA LEU A 298 -1.14 17.93 14.83
C LEU A 298 -2.24 16.87 14.81
N VAL A 299 -1.95 15.66 15.26
CA VAL A 299 -2.96 14.59 15.32
C VAL A 299 -4.01 14.92 16.37
N GLN A 300 -3.62 15.43 17.53
CA GLN A 300 -4.55 15.78 18.60
C GLN A 300 -5.44 16.98 18.28
N SER A 301 -4.95 17.95 17.46
CA SER A 301 -5.68 19.21 17.21
C SER A 301 -6.30 19.32 15.82
N LYS A 302 -5.83 18.54 14.83
CA LYS A 302 -6.22 18.67 13.42
C LYS A 302 -6.79 17.40 12.80
N HIS A 303 -6.74 16.26 13.52
CA HIS A 303 -7.40 15.05 13.08
C HIS A 303 -8.91 15.15 13.35
N PRO A 304 -9.81 14.74 12.42
CA PRO A 304 -11.26 14.81 12.62
C PRO A 304 -11.79 14.06 13.85
N LEU A 305 -11.03 13.07 14.33
CA LEU A 305 -11.35 12.27 15.54
C LEU A 305 -10.54 12.70 16.77
N ALA A 306 -10.05 13.93 16.83
CA ALA A 306 -9.24 14.41 17.96
C ALA A 306 -10.05 14.80 19.19
N ASN A 307 -11.38 14.90 19.08
CA ASN A 307 -12.33 15.23 20.15
C ASN A 307 -13.05 14.00 20.68
#